data_ff42af18a91fe85f321939b68b3b7b35
#
_entry.id   ff42af18a91fe85f321939b68b3b7b35
#
_cell.length_a   1.000
_cell.length_b   1.000
_cell.length_c   1.000
_cell.angle_alpha   90.00
_cell.angle_beta   90.00
_cell.angle_gamma   90.00
#
_symmetry.space_group_name_H-M   'P 1'
#
loop_
_entity.id
_entity.type
_entity.pdbx_description
1 polymer ?
#
loop_
_entity_poly.entity_id
_entity_poly.type
_entity_poly.pdbx_seq_one_letter_code
_entity_poly.pdbx_strand_id
1 'polypeptide(L)'
;RDMEPDVIFFSDAGPGVRWVGNERGVAGETNWNTITPDTLFAGKAGIEKLLNTGSENGTHWIPAEVDVSIRKGWFYHAEEDSLVKTPQQLFDLYLTSVGRGSTLLLNVPPDRRGLVHENDVAALEGFRALLDSTFKTDFALNKKVIASSYRGNSKHYAPANLTDNNASTYWTTDDEILTGNFE
;
A
#
# COMPACT_ATOMS: atom_id res chain seq x y z
N ARG A 1 -15.65 -7.68 -17.43
CA ARG A 1 -14.45 -8.48 -17.71
C ARG A 1 -14.41 -9.05 -19.13
N ASP A 2 -15.54 -9.33 -19.76
CA ASP A 2 -15.54 -9.89 -21.12
C ASP A 2 -14.93 -8.96 -22.17
N MET A 3 -15.04 -7.64 -21.97
CA MET A 3 -14.45 -6.62 -22.84
C MET A 3 -13.02 -6.26 -22.47
N GLU A 4 -12.63 -6.42 -21.18
CA GLU A 4 -11.34 -6.04 -20.63
C GLU A 4 -10.95 -7.05 -19.54
N PRO A 5 -10.37 -8.20 -19.91
CA PRO A 5 -10.10 -9.29 -18.97
C PRO A 5 -9.08 -8.94 -17.88
N ASP A 6 -8.15 -8.04 -18.17
CA ASP A 6 -7.06 -7.65 -17.28
C ASP A 6 -7.39 -6.44 -16.39
N VAL A 7 -8.62 -5.91 -16.47
CA VAL A 7 -9.01 -4.76 -15.66
C VAL A 7 -8.98 -5.08 -14.17
N ILE A 8 -8.39 -4.19 -13.39
CA ILE A 8 -8.39 -4.25 -11.92
C ILE A 8 -9.68 -3.60 -11.41
N PHE A 9 -10.43 -4.36 -10.62
CA PHE A 9 -11.64 -3.85 -9.96
C PHE A 9 -11.31 -3.42 -8.53
N PHE A 10 -11.63 -2.18 -8.21
CA PHE A 10 -11.63 -1.63 -6.87
C PHE A 10 -13.05 -1.68 -6.29
N SER A 11 -13.23 -2.36 -5.18
CA SER A 11 -14.47 -2.37 -4.39
C SER A 11 -14.23 -2.96 -3.00
N ASP A 12 -15.26 -2.96 -2.14
CA ASP A 12 -15.20 -3.54 -0.79
C ASP A 12 -14.72 -5.00 -0.78
N ALA A 13 -15.08 -5.77 -1.79
CA ALA A 13 -14.77 -7.21 -1.85
C ALA A 13 -13.80 -7.58 -2.99
N GLY A 14 -13.22 -6.63 -3.68
CA GLY A 14 -12.39 -6.88 -4.85
C GLY A 14 -13.23 -7.11 -6.11
N PRO A 15 -12.80 -7.93 -7.06
CA PRO A 15 -11.76 -8.98 -6.95
C PRO A 15 -10.31 -8.52 -7.24
N GLY A 16 -10.07 -7.30 -7.65
CA GLY A 16 -8.74 -6.80 -7.93
C GLY A 16 -8.06 -6.28 -6.66
N VAL A 17 -8.60 -5.21 -6.12
CA VAL A 17 -8.19 -4.60 -4.84
C VAL A 17 -9.41 -4.32 -3.99
N ARG A 18 -9.25 -4.34 -2.65
CA ARG A 18 -10.34 -4.05 -1.73
C ARG A 18 -10.17 -2.66 -1.12
N TRP A 19 -11.28 -1.98 -0.94
CA TRP A 19 -11.34 -0.75 -0.18
C TRP A 19 -11.09 -1.00 1.32
N VAL A 20 -10.34 -0.10 1.98
CA VAL A 20 -10.04 -0.21 3.42
C VAL A 20 -11.18 0.24 4.35
N GLY A 21 -12.34 0.60 3.82
CA GLY A 21 -13.51 1.00 4.61
C GLY A 21 -13.45 2.41 5.19
N ASN A 22 -12.54 3.26 4.71
CA ASN A 22 -12.48 4.68 5.09
C ASN A 22 -11.79 5.52 4.02
N GLU A 23 -12.18 6.80 3.92
CA GLU A 23 -11.62 7.80 2.99
C GLU A 23 -10.57 8.70 3.67
N ARG A 24 -9.94 8.23 4.73
CA ARG A 24 -8.93 9.01 5.47
C ARG A 24 -7.50 8.74 5.01
N GLY A 25 -7.31 7.79 4.10
CA GLY A 25 -6.00 7.38 3.64
C GLY A 25 -5.23 6.51 4.64
N VAL A 26 -5.92 5.80 5.53
CA VAL A 26 -5.30 5.04 6.63
C VAL A 26 -5.66 3.57 6.56
N ALA A 27 -4.68 2.72 6.31
CA ALA A 27 -4.78 1.28 6.45
C ALA A 27 -4.60 0.82 7.90
N GLY A 28 -5.06 -0.37 8.23
CA GLY A 28 -4.80 -1.00 9.52
C GLY A 28 -3.31 -1.13 9.83
N GLU A 29 -2.93 -1.02 11.10
CA GLU A 29 -1.54 -1.26 11.54
C GLU A 29 -1.11 -2.68 11.22
N THR A 30 -2.00 -3.65 11.43
CA THR A 30 -1.92 -4.99 10.84
C THR A 30 -2.82 -5.02 9.62
N ASN A 31 -2.23 -5.24 8.45
CA ASN A 31 -2.94 -5.26 7.18
C ASN A 31 -2.55 -6.51 6.39
N TRP A 32 -3.40 -7.52 6.45
CA TRP A 32 -3.29 -8.72 5.63
C TRP A 32 -3.84 -8.45 4.22
N ASN A 33 -3.08 -8.80 3.21
CA ASN A 33 -3.54 -8.68 1.82
C ASN A 33 -4.42 -9.86 1.39
N THR A 34 -4.74 -10.73 2.31
CA THR A 34 -5.66 -11.86 2.12
C THR A 34 -7.02 -11.58 2.74
N ILE A 35 -8.07 -12.11 2.12
CA ILE A 35 -9.46 -12.03 2.58
C ILE A 35 -10.26 -13.21 2.02
N THR A 36 -11.36 -13.58 2.66
CA THR A 36 -12.30 -14.58 2.15
C THR A 36 -13.52 -13.86 1.57
N PRO A 37 -13.65 -13.77 0.24
CA PRO A 37 -14.66 -12.93 -0.40
C PRO A 37 -16.08 -13.51 -0.38
N ASP A 38 -16.25 -14.80 -0.17
CA ASP A 38 -17.55 -15.51 -0.32
C ASP A 38 -18.69 -14.94 0.53
N THR A 39 -18.36 -14.25 1.62
CA THR A 39 -19.33 -13.62 2.52
C THR A 39 -19.38 -12.10 2.39
N LEU A 40 -18.64 -11.54 1.44
CA LEU A 40 -18.48 -10.11 1.24
C LEU A 40 -19.21 -9.65 -0.02
N PHE A 41 -19.80 -8.49 0.06
CA PHE A 41 -20.35 -7.76 -1.08
C PHE A 41 -20.27 -6.26 -0.82
N ALA A 42 -20.23 -5.46 -1.87
CA ALA A 42 -20.16 -4.02 -1.78
C ALA A 42 -21.33 -3.43 -0.97
N GLY A 43 -21.01 -2.55 -0.02
CA GLY A 43 -21.98 -1.92 0.87
C GLY A 43 -22.48 -2.79 2.03
N LYS A 44 -21.87 -3.95 2.30
CA LYS A 44 -22.22 -4.76 3.47
C LYS A 44 -21.82 -4.02 4.76
N ALA A 45 -22.79 -3.79 5.63
CA ALA A 45 -22.54 -3.12 6.91
C ALA A 45 -21.78 -4.03 7.90
N GLY A 46 -20.99 -3.42 8.78
CA GLY A 46 -20.29 -4.10 9.89
C GLY A 46 -19.03 -4.87 9.49
N ILE A 47 -18.51 -4.64 8.28
CA ILE A 47 -17.26 -5.27 7.78
C ILE A 47 -16.07 -4.30 7.73
N GLU A 48 -16.22 -3.06 8.19
CA GLU A 48 -15.22 -1.99 8.08
C GLU A 48 -13.88 -2.40 8.70
N LYS A 49 -13.92 -3.08 9.84
CA LYS A 49 -12.69 -3.60 10.47
C LYS A 49 -12.01 -4.64 9.58
N LEU A 50 -12.79 -5.59 9.03
CA LEU A 50 -12.26 -6.63 8.14
C LEU A 50 -11.68 -6.03 6.86
N LEU A 51 -12.35 -5.05 6.26
CA LEU A 51 -11.84 -4.33 5.09
C LEU A 51 -10.52 -3.63 5.40
N ASN A 52 -10.41 -3.03 6.59
CA ASN A 52 -9.22 -2.30 7.00
C ASN A 52 -8.02 -3.21 7.31
N THR A 53 -8.24 -4.34 8.00
CA THR A 53 -7.15 -5.21 8.46
C THR A 53 -6.91 -6.43 7.57
N GLY A 54 -7.83 -6.78 6.67
CA GLY A 54 -7.80 -8.06 6.00
C GLY A 54 -7.96 -9.24 6.97
N SER A 55 -7.58 -10.43 6.52
CA SER A 55 -7.65 -11.65 7.31
C SER A 55 -6.37 -12.47 7.15
N GLU A 56 -5.75 -12.86 8.26
CA GLU A 56 -4.56 -13.73 8.28
C GLU A 56 -4.79 -15.05 7.52
N ASN A 57 -5.99 -15.61 7.66
CA ASN A 57 -6.38 -16.88 7.05
C ASN A 57 -7.31 -16.69 5.84
N GLY A 58 -7.19 -15.55 5.15
CA GLY A 58 -7.98 -15.28 3.95
C GLY A 58 -7.63 -16.21 2.80
N THR A 59 -8.63 -16.63 2.04
CA THR A 59 -8.49 -17.61 0.95
C THR A 59 -8.04 -16.99 -0.37
N HIS A 60 -8.12 -15.67 -0.53
CA HIS A 60 -7.78 -14.96 -1.76
C HIS A 60 -6.85 -13.78 -1.46
N TRP A 61 -5.87 -13.58 -2.36
CA TRP A 61 -5.03 -12.39 -2.36
C TRP A 61 -5.81 -11.23 -2.99
N ILE A 62 -6.28 -10.31 -2.16
CA ILE A 62 -6.99 -9.10 -2.56
C ILE A 62 -6.39 -7.95 -1.75
N PRO A 63 -5.34 -7.30 -2.28
CA PRO A 63 -4.62 -6.26 -1.55
C PRO A 63 -5.51 -5.07 -1.22
N ALA A 64 -5.18 -4.41 -0.11
CA ALA A 64 -5.90 -3.24 0.34
C ALA A 64 -5.53 -2.01 -0.50
N GLU A 65 -6.52 -1.17 -0.76
CA GLU A 65 -6.33 0.15 -1.33
C GLU A 65 -7.01 1.19 -0.44
N VAL A 66 -6.26 2.21 -0.05
CA VAL A 66 -6.80 3.40 0.62
C VAL A 66 -7.05 4.49 -0.40
N ASP A 67 -8.15 5.18 -0.24
CA ASP A 67 -8.49 6.36 -1.03
C ASP A 67 -8.56 7.60 -0.14
N VAL A 68 -8.09 8.70 -0.65
CA VAL A 68 -8.11 9.99 0.04
C VAL A 68 -7.93 11.13 -0.97
N SER A 69 -8.58 12.26 -0.73
CA SER A 69 -8.35 13.45 -1.57
C SER A 69 -7.21 14.30 -1.02
N ILE A 70 -6.44 14.92 -1.95
CA ILE A 70 -5.45 15.96 -1.60
C ILE A 70 -6.12 17.20 -1.01
N ARG A 71 -7.40 17.43 -1.32
CA ARG A 71 -8.25 18.52 -0.83
C ARG A 71 -9.21 18.04 0.25
N LYS A 72 -10.04 18.91 0.78
CA LYS A 72 -11.06 18.57 1.78
C LYS A 72 -12.14 17.65 1.20
N GLY A 73 -12.55 17.91 -0.05
CA GLY A 73 -13.55 17.13 -0.77
C GLY A 73 -12.96 16.43 -2.00
N TRP A 74 -13.82 15.70 -2.73
CA TRP A 74 -13.44 14.91 -3.91
C TRP A 74 -13.41 15.75 -5.20
N PHE A 75 -14.02 16.92 -5.19
CA PHE A 75 -14.11 17.83 -6.33
C PHE A 75 -13.38 19.15 -6.04
N TYR A 76 -13.04 19.87 -7.10
CA TYR A 76 -12.39 21.16 -7.00
C TYR A 76 -13.35 22.26 -6.53
N HIS A 77 -12.93 23.01 -5.51
CA HIS A 77 -13.55 24.22 -5.03
C HIS A 77 -12.47 25.28 -4.80
N ALA A 78 -12.60 26.46 -5.46
CA ALA A 78 -11.57 27.49 -5.40
C ALA A 78 -11.34 28.04 -3.98
N GLU A 79 -12.38 28.07 -3.14
CA GLU A 79 -12.29 28.46 -1.73
C GLU A 79 -11.44 27.50 -0.88
N GLU A 80 -11.13 26.31 -1.39
CA GLU A 80 -10.28 25.30 -0.73
C GLU A 80 -8.81 25.37 -1.18
N ASP A 81 -8.42 26.28 -2.07
CA ASP A 81 -7.05 26.36 -2.60
C ASP A 81 -5.98 26.53 -1.50
N SER A 82 -6.33 27.20 -0.40
CA SER A 82 -5.45 27.35 0.77
C SER A 82 -5.48 26.16 1.73
N LEU A 83 -6.35 25.17 1.50
CA LEU A 83 -6.59 24.00 2.38
C LEU A 83 -6.02 22.70 1.79
N VAL A 84 -5.26 22.78 0.70
CA VAL A 84 -4.56 21.64 0.10
C VAL A 84 -3.65 21.01 1.14
N LYS A 85 -3.64 19.67 1.21
CA LYS A 85 -2.73 18.95 2.13
C LYS A 85 -1.28 19.33 1.88
N THR A 86 -0.56 19.60 2.95
CA THR A 86 0.86 19.92 2.87
C THR A 86 1.68 18.69 2.44
N PRO A 87 2.91 18.89 1.91
CA PRO A 87 3.82 17.78 1.61
C PRO A 87 4.02 16.81 2.77
N GLN A 88 4.11 17.32 4.01
CA GLN A 88 4.24 16.48 5.21
C GLN A 88 2.99 15.63 5.45
N GLN A 89 1.80 16.21 5.33
CA GLN A 89 0.54 15.45 5.47
C GLN A 89 0.41 14.35 4.41
N LEU A 90 0.85 14.60 3.17
CA LEU A 90 0.87 13.59 2.11
C LEU A 90 1.90 12.48 2.43
N PHE A 91 3.05 12.86 2.98
CA PHE A 91 4.06 11.89 3.42
C PHE A 91 3.54 11.01 4.58
N ASP A 92 2.85 11.61 5.57
CA ASP A 92 2.23 10.86 6.66
C ASP A 92 1.15 9.88 6.14
N LEU A 93 0.35 10.30 5.15
CA LEU A 93 -0.58 9.41 4.45
C LEU A 93 0.14 8.25 3.75
N TYR A 94 1.26 8.51 3.10
CA TYR A 94 2.08 7.46 2.49
C TYR A 94 2.54 6.43 3.53
N LEU A 95 3.02 6.87 4.69
CA LEU A 95 3.46 5.97 5.76
C LEU A 95 2.31 5.17 6.37
N THR A 96 1.10 5.76 6.46
CA THR A 96 -0.08 5.09 7.02
C THR A 96 -0.88 4.27 6.01
N SER A 97 -0.51 4.31 4.74
CA SER A 97 -1.10 3.53 3.64
C SER A 97 -0.08 2.55 3.05
N VAL A 98 0.83 3.03 2.21
CA VAL A 98 1.86 2.21 1.55
C VAL A 98 2.81 1.61 2.58
N GLY A 99 3.21 2.37 3.60
CA GLY A 99 4.03 1.88 4.71
C GLY A 99 3.37 0.78 5.54
N ARG A 100 2.05 0.58 5.40
CA ARG A 100 1.27 -0.51 6.02
C ARG A 100 0.86 -1.59 5.01
N GLY A 101 1.48 -1.62 3.82
CA GLY A 101 1.25 -2.66 2.82
C GLY A 101 -0.03 -2.50 2.00
N SER A 102 -0.59 -1.29 1.90
CA SER A 102 -1.72 -0.99 1.02
C SER A 102 -1.29 -0.16 -0.20
N THR A 103 -2.15 -0.06 -1.20
CA THR A 103 -2.03 0.92 -2.29
C THR A 103 -2.60 2.25 -1.83
N LEU A 104 -2.02 3.38 -2.26
CA LEU A 104 -2.56 4.71 -2.05
C LEU A 104 -3.18 5.25 -3.35
N LEU A 105 -4.50 5.43 -3.34
CA LEU A 105 -5.23 6.16 -4.37
C LEU A 105 -5.44 7.61 -3.88
N LEU A 106 -4.62 8.53 -4.38
CA LEU A 106 -4.72 9.94 -4.06
C LEU A 106 -5.53 10.67 -5.13
N ASN A 107 -6.73 11.15 -4.76
CA ASN A 107 -7.53 11.98 -5.64
C ASN A 107 -6.95 13.38 -5.74
N VAL A 108 -6.72 13.85 -6.97
CA VAL A 108 -6.26 15.19 -7.31
C VAL A 108 -7.27 15.78 -8.31
N PRO A 109 -8.28 16.52 -7.86
CA PRO A 109 -9.34 16.99 -8.73
C PRO A 109 -8.83 18.09 -9.67
N PRO A 110 -9.16 18.03 -10.96
CA PRO A 110 -8.83 19.11 -11.88
C PRO A 110 -9.61 20.39 -11.54
N ASP A 111 -8.98 21.55 -11.73
CA ASP A 111 -9.62 22.84 -11.59
C ASP A 111 -10.57 23.15 -12.77
N ARG A 112 -11.18 24.33 -12.78
CA ARG A 112 -12.12 24.75 -13.84
C ARG A 112 -11.48 24.89 -15.22
N ARG A 113 -10.14 24.93 -15.32
CA ARG A 113 -9.38 24.94 -16.57
C ARG A 113 -9.13 23.51 -17.10
N GLY A 114 -9.46 22.47 -16.31
CA GLY A 114 -9.12 21.07 -16.59
C GLY A 114 -7.66 20.73 -16.28
N LEU A 115 -6.98 21.53 -15.46
CA LEU A 115 -5.59 21.35 -15.05
C LEU A 115 -5.50 21.01 -13.57
N VAL A 116 -4.40 20.43 -13.14
CA VAL A 116 -4.06 20.35 -11.72
C VAL A 116 -3.71 21.76 -11.24
N HIS A 117 -4.35 22.22 -10.16
CA HIS A 117 -4.13 23.54 -9.61
C HIS A 117 -2.69 23.68 -9.07
N GLU A 118 -2.12 24.90 -9.17
CA GLU A 118 -0.73 25.18 -8.81
C GLU A 118 -0.38 24.80 -7.36
N ASN A 119 -1.31 24.97 -6.42
CA ASN A 119 -1.11 24.57 -5.03
C ASN A 119 -1.04 23.06 -4.86
N ASP A 120 -1.85 22.30 -5.63
CA ASP A 120 -1.79 20.84 -5.64
C ASP A 120 -0.47 20.36 -6.24
N VAL A 121 -0.02 20.98 -7.33
CA VAL A 121 1.30 20.68 -7.95
C VAL A 121 2.42 20.90 -6.93
N ALA A 122 2.45 22.08 -6.27
CA ALA A 122 3.48 22.37 -5.28
C ALA A 122 3.48 21.37 -4.10
N ALA A 123 2.30 20.96 -3.65
CA ALA A 123 2.16 19.95 -2.60
C ALA A 123 2.69 18.58 -3.05
N LEU A 124 2.37 18.15 -4.27
CA LEU A 124 2.85 16.88 -4.85
C LEU A 124 4.37 16.88 -5.08
N GLU A 125 4.93 17.98 -5.59
CA GLU A 125 6.38 18.13 -5.78
C GLU A 125 7.13 18.08 -4.44
N GLY A 126 6.61 18.79 -3.42
CA GLY A 126 7.16 18.74 -2.08
C GLY A 126 7.05 17.36 -1.44
N PHE A 127 5.94 16.65 -1.64
CA PHE A 127 5.76 15.27 -1.21
C PHE A 127 6.77 14.34 -1.90
N ARG A 128 6.97 14.47 -3.21
CA ARG A 128 7.98 13.72 -3.95
C ARG A 128 9.39 13.96 -3.40
N ALA A 129 9.73 15.22 -3.12
CA ALA A 129 11.02 15.56 -2.53
C ALA A 129 11.24 14.91 -1.15
N LEU A 130 10.18 14.82 -0.31
CA LEU A 130 10.25 14.11 0.97
C LEU A 130 10.48 12.61 0.78
N LEU A 131 9.79 11.96 -0.17
CA LEU A 131 10.01 10.55 -0.49
C LEU A 131 11.45 10.32 -0.94
N ASP A 132 11.94 11.10 -1.90
CA ASP A 132 13.28 10.98 -2.45
C ASP A 132 14.36 11.17 -1.39
N SER A 133 14.20 12.14 -0.51
CA SER A 133 15.18 12.41 0.56
C SER A 133 15.17 11.31 1.63
N THR A 134 13.98 10.81 2.00
CA THR A 134 13.83 9.80 3.05
C THR A 134 14.36 8.43 2.60
N PHE A 135 14.04 8.03 1.38
CA PHE A 135 14.41 6.71 0.84
C PHE A 135 15.68 6.74 -0.03
N LYS A 136 16.44 7.84 0.00
CA LYS A 136 17.68 7.99 -0.75
C LYS A 136 18.73 6.94 -0.41
N THR A 137 18.79 6.55 0.87
CA THR A 137 19.82 5.64 1.37
C THR A 137 19.17 4.37 1.91
N ASP A 138 19.47 3.26 1.28
CA ASP A 138 19.18 1.93 1.84
C ASP A 138 20.26 1.57 2.87
N PHE A 139 19.92 1.65 4.15
CA PHE A 139 20.82 1.31 5.25
C PHE A 139 21.08 -0.19 5.37
N ALA A 140 20.26 -1.04 4.76
CA ALA A 140 20.43 -2.49 4.74
C ALA A 140 21.35 -2.95 3.60
N LEU A 141 21.54 -2.15 2.56
CA LEU A 141 22.28 -2.52 1.36
C LEU A 141 23.68 -3.07 1.71
N ASN A 142 23.95 -4.28 1.22
CA ASN A 142 25.21 -5.01 1.41
C ASN A 142 25.61 -5.22 2.90
N LYS A 143 24.67 -5.12 3.82
CA LYS A 143 24.93 -5.47 5.23
C LYS A 143 24.96 -6.98 5.41
N LYS A 144 25.83 -7.43 6.32
CA LYS A 144 25.87 -8.84 6.69
C LYS A 144 24.58 -9.24 7.40
N VAL A 145 23.89 -10.22 6.83
CA VAL A 145 22.69 -10.85 7.45
C VAL A 145 23.05 -12.29 7.81
N ILE A 146 22.56 -12.72 8.95
CA ILE A 146 22.71 -14.09 9.45
C ILE A 146 21.29 -14.62 9.68
N ALA A 147 21.02 -15.83 9.23
CA ALA A 147 19.81 -16.56 9.55
C ALA A 147 20.18 -17.91 10.17
N SER A 148 19.33 -18.40 11.06
CA SER A 148 19.51 -19.72 11.70
C SER A 148 19.45 -20.88 10.70
N SER A 149 18.66 -20.71 9.63
CA SER A 149 18.55 -21.66 8.53
C SER A 149 18.14 -21.00 7.22
N TYR A 150 18.35 -21.66 6.12
CA TYR A 150 17.81 -21.28 4.82
C TYR A 150 17.70 -22.51 3.92
N ARG A 151 16.75 -22.47 2.98
CA ARG A 151 16.31 -23.60 2.17
C ARG A 151 17.48 -24.37 1.53
N GLY A 152 17.62 -25.64 1.93
CA GLY A 152 18.62 -26.57 1.42
C GLY A 152 20.07 -26.09 1.55
N ASN A 153 20.36 -25.11 2.41
CA ASN A 153 21.66 -24.42 2.48
C ASN A 153 22.13 -23.88 1.11
N SER A 154 21.20 -23.62 0.21
CA SER A 154 21.49 -23.17 -1.15
C SER A 154 21.75 -21.65 -1.18
N LYS A 155 22.82 -21.25 -1.89
CA LYS A 155 23.12 -19.82 -2.12
C LYS A 155 21.96 -19.07 -2.79
N HIS A 156 21.08 -19.79 -3.50
CA HIS A 156 19.91 -19.22 -4.15
C HIS A 156 18.91 -18.62 -3.14
N TYR A 157 18.88 -19.14 -1.92
CA TYR A 157 17.99 -18.71 -0.84
C TYR A 157 18.75 -18.16 0.38
N ALA A 158 19.99 -17.74 0.17
CA ALA A 158 20.88 -17.32 1.26
C ALA A 158 20.42 -15.99 1.91
N PRO A 159 20.73 -15.77 3.21
CA PRO A 159 20.39 -14.53 3.92
C PRO A 159 20.91 -13.26 3.25
N ALA A 160 22.04 -13.33 2.53
CA ALA A 160 22.60 -12.20 1.81
C ALA A 160 21.66 -11.62 0.73
N ASN A 161 20.70 -12.42 0.25
CA ASN A 161 19.70 -11.97 -0.73
C ASN A 161 18.74 -10.90 -0.17
N LEU A 162 18.65 -10.77 1.16
CA LEU A 162 17.80 -9.74 1.79
C LEU A 162 18.36 -8.32 1.66
N THR A 163 19.65 -8.20 1.31
CA THR A 163 20.36 -6.91 1.31
C THR A 163 21.15 -6.66 0.03
N ASP A 164 20.90 -7.42 -1.03
CA ASP A 164 21.63 -7.35 -2.31
C ASP A 164 21.02 -6.35 -3.32
N ASN A 165 19.92 -5.70 -2.95
CA ASN A 165 19.14 -4.78 -3.80
C ASN A 165 18.62 -5.42 -5.10
N ASN A 166 18.33 -6.72 -5.07
CA ASN A 166 17.82 -7.45 -6.21
C ASN A 166 16.42 -8.02 -5.89
N ALA A 167 15.38 -7.42 -6.45
CA ALA A 167 13.99 -7.84 -6.22
C ALA A 167 13.66 -9.27 -6.72
N SER A 168 14.54 -9.89 -7.49
CA SER A 168 14.38 -11.27 -7.98
C SER A 168 15.01 -12.32 -7.07
N THR A 169 15.77 -11.91 -6.07
CA THR A 169 16.36 -12.78 -5.06
C THR A 169 15.58 -12.68 -3.75
N TYR A 170 15.61 -13.73 -2.96
CA TYR A 170 14.94 -13.75 -1.65
C TYR A 170 15.60 -14.78 -0.73
N TRP A 171 15.39 -14.60 0.55
CA TRP A 171 15.66 -15.61 1.56
C TRP A 171 14.39 -16.38 1.90
N THR A 172 14.50 -17.66 2.18
CA THR A 172 13.40 -18.48 2.70
C THR A 172 13.93 -19.66 3.50
N THR A 173 13.11 -20.17 4.40
CA THR A 173 13.33 -21.42 5.13
C THR A 173 13.00 -22.65 4.28
N ASP A 174 13.28 -23.84 4.77
CA ASP A 174 12.78 -25.09 4.18
C ASP A 174 11.25 -25.16 4.31
N ASP A 175 10.59 -25.87 3.37
CA ASP A 175 9.13 -25.99 3.29
C ASP A 175 8.49 -26.62 4.53
N GLU A 176 9.26 -27.39 5.28
CA GLU A 176 8.81 -28.07 6.50
C GLU A 176 8.68 -27.13 7.70
N ILE A 177 9.28 -25.94 7.63
CA ILE A 177 9.24 -24.94 8.70
C ILE A 177 8.05 -24.00 8.45
N LEU A 178 6.88 -24.43 8.92
CA LEU A 178 5.62 -23.69 8.75
C LEU A 178 5.30 -22.77 9.92
N THR A 179 5.85 -23.05 11.10
CA THR A 179 5.64 -22.26 12.31
C THR A 179 6.93 -22.21 13.13
N GLY A 180 7.17 -21.14 13.84
CA GLY A 180 8.35 -21.02 14.72
C GLY A 180 8.87 -19.59 14.80
N ASN A 181 9.86 -19.40 15.66
CA ASN A 181 10.63 -18.17 15.68
C ASN A 181 11.70 -18.24 14.59
N PHE A 182 11.64 -17.31 13.65
CA PHE A 182 12.66 -17.12 12.64
C PHE A 182 13.65 -16.08 13.16
N GLU A 183 14.90 -16.48 13.37
CA GLU A 183 16.00 -15.61 13.81
C GLU A 183 17.02 -15.38 12.68
#